data_49f8485ae9e91824f0d97aeef74c1248
#
_entry.id   49f8485ae9e91824f0d97aeef74c1248
#
_cell.length_a   1.000
_cell.length_b   1.000
_cell.length_c   1.000
_cell.angle_alpha   90.00
_cell.angle_beta   90.00
_cell.angle_gamma   90.00
#
_symmetry.space_group_name_H-M   'P 1'
#
loop_
_entity.id
_entity.type
_entity.pdbx_description
1 polymer ?
#
loop_
_entity_poly.entity_id
_entity_poly.type
_entity_poly.pdbx_seq_one_letter_code
_entity_poly.pdbx_strand_id
1 'polypeptide(L)'
;YTGERGVEIFIPNSQAEKLWESLLSGGEKYGICPVGLGARDTLRMEKGFLLSGQDFLWPNLDAEDSAVDRALLARDSWETNIPFGLHLEHDFMGKQRVLNSSENGVERWWGIKYLGKGPFPRTGSLVLNMDGEQIGVITSGGPSPSLGKVGIGIGYIADVSEGDDVFIAPNPRKQ
;
A
#
# COMPACT_ATOMS: atom_id res chain seq x y z
N TYR A 1 1.16 -11.96 1.96
CA TYR A 1 1.34 -10.53 1.67
C TYR A 1 1.65 -10.27 0.19
N THR A 2 1.24 -11.18 -0.68
CA THR A 2 1.38 -11.08 -2.14
C THR A 2 0.02 -11.02 -2.86
N GLY A 3 -1.08 -11.28 -2.14
CA GLY A 3 -2.41 -11.44 -2.71
C GLY A 3 -2.64 -12.78 -3.41
N GLU A 4 -1.65 -13.66 -3.37
CA GLU A 4 -1.69 -14.99 -3.95
C GLU A 4 -1.80 -16.05 -2.85
N ARG A 5 -2.12 -17.28 -3.26
CA ARG A 5 -2.15 -18.41 -2.34
C ARG A 5 -0.73 -18.75 -1.90
N GLY A 6 -0.48 -18.74 -0.61
CA GLY A 6 0.86 -18.98 -0.06
C GLY A 6 0.82 -19.43 1.39
N VAL A 7 2.01 -19.59 1.98
CA VAL A 7 2.20 -19.99 3.38
C VAL A 7 3.32 -19.18 4.02
N GLU A 8 3.21 -18.99 5.32
CA GLU A 8 4.32 -18.52 6.18
C GLU A 8 4.77 -19.68 7.05
N ILE A 9 6.08 -19.87 7.17
CA ILE A 9 6.67 -21.00 7.90
C ILE A 9 7.46 -20.48 9.09
N PHE A 10 7.03 -20.82 10.30
CA PHE A 10 7.70 -20.46 11.55
C PHE A 10 8.51 -21.65 12.06
N ILE A 11 9.81 -21.47 12.23
CA ILE A 11 10.76 -22.51 12.67
C ILE A 11 11.82 -21.92 13.61
N PRO A 12 12.52 -22.74 14.41
CA PRO A 12 13.69 -22.32 15.15
C PRO A 12 14.80 -21.82 14.21
N ASN A 13 15.49 -20.74 14.59
CA ASN A 13 16.56 -20.13 13.79
C ASN A 13 17.64 -21.15 13.37
N SER A 14 17.96 -22.12 14.24
CA SER A 14 18.94 -23.18 13.94
C SER A 14 18.56 -24.11 12.79
N GLN A 15 17.33 -24.05 12.32
CA GLN A 15 16.83 -24.86 11.19
C GLN A 15 16.58 -24.04 9.92
N ALA A 16 16.76 -22.71 9.97
CA ALA A 16 16.40 -21.82 8.88
C ALA A 16 17.16 -22.14 7.59
N GLU A 17 18.47 -22.32 7.65
CA GLU A 17 19.32 -22.65 6.51
C GLU A 17 18.90 -23.99 5.88
N LYS A 18 18.75 -25.02 6.70
CA LYS A 18 18.34 -26.35 6.24
C LYS A 18 16.97 -26.32 5.56
N LEU A 19 16.01 -25.56 6.11
CA LEU A 19 14.69 -25.41 5.47
C LEU A 19 14.82 -24.71 4.14
N TRP A 20 15.57 -23.61 4.07
CA TRP A 20 15.80 -22.86 2.85
C TRP A 20 16.37 -23.72 1.73
N GLU A 21 17.43 -24.45 2.00
CA GLU A 21 18.06 -25.39 1.06
C GLU A 21 17.09 -26.49 0.61
N SER A 22 16.34 -27.05 1.55
CA SER A 22 15.35 -28.10 1.27
C SER A 22 14.21 -27.59 0.37
N LEU A 23 13.76 -26.36 0.58
CA LEU A 23 12.74 -25.73 -0.27
C LEU A 23 13.25 -25.49 -1.68
N LEU A 24 14.47 -24.96 -1.82
CA LEU A 24 15.06 -24.70 -3.14
C LEU A 24 15.28 -26.02 -3.90
N SER A 25 15.90 -27.00 -3.26
CA SER A 25 16.17 -28.31 -3.87
C SER A 25 14.87 -29.07 -4.23
N GLY A 26 13.93 -29.15 -3.29
CA GLY A 26 12.66 -29.84 -3.51
C GLY A 26 11.75 -29.14 -4.50
N GLY A 27 11.86 -27.81 -4.61
CA GLY A 27 11.08 -26.95 -5.48
C GLY A 27 11.64 -26.79 -6.89
N GLU A 28 12.88 -27.20 -7.17
CA GLU A 28 13.56 -27.01 -8.45
C GLU A 28 12.71 -27.49 -9.64
N LYS A 29 12.16 -28.68 -9.54
CA LYS A 29 11.27 -29.28 -10.57
C LYS A 29 9.96 -28.52 -10.77
N TYR A 30 9.59 -27.64 -9.86
CA TYR A 30 8.41 -26.78 -9.93
C TYR A 30 8.74 -25.32 -10.30
N GLY A 31 10.02 -25.04 -10.57
CA GLY A 31 10.47 -23.69 -10.96
C GLY A 31 10.53 -22.70 -9.79
N ILE A 32 10.76 -23.19 -8.56
CA ILE A 32 10.95 -22.30 -7.41
C ILE A 32 12.12 -21.37 -7.65
N CYS A 33 11.95 -20.10 -7.29
CA CYS A 33 13.04 -19.14 -7.29
C CYS A 33 12.93 -18.19 -6.08
N PRO A 34 14.05 -17.76 -5.51
CA PRO A 34 14.05 -16.73 -4.49
C PRO A 34 13.57 -15.40 -5.05
N VAL A 35 12.78 -14.67 -4.29
CA VAL A 35 12.32 -13.33 -4.65
C VAL A 35 12.68 -12.32 -3.56
N GLY A 36 13.08 -11.11 -3.97
CA GLY A 36 13.47 -10.07 -3.04
C GLY A 36 12.31 -9.17 -2.61
N LEU A 37 12.62 -8.22 -1.72
CA LEU A 37 11.65 -7.26 -1.17
C LEU A 37 11.00 -6.40 -2.25
N GLY A 38 11.70 -6.04 -3.31
CA GLY A 38 11.12 -5.25 -4.41
C GLY A 38 10.01 -5.99 -5.16
N ALA A 39 10.17 -7.30 -5.39
CA ALA A 39 9.11 -8.12 -5.99
C ALA A 39 7.91 -8.25 -5.03
N ARG A 40 8.17 -8.46 -3.74
CA ARG A 40 7.14 -8.51 -2.70
C ARG A 40 6.37 -7.19 -2.60
N ASP A 41 7.05 -6.05 -2.66
CA ASP A 41 6.41 -4.72 -2.65
C ASP A 41 5.54 -4.50 -3.89
N THR A 42 6.00 -4.89 -5.07
CA THR A 42 5.20 -4.80 -6.29
C THR A 42 3.93 -5.65 -6.21
N LEU A 43 4.05 -6.90 -5.75
CA LEU A 43 2.91 -7.82 -5.63
C LEU A 43 1.85 -7.30 -4.64
N ARG A 44 2.28 -6.80 -3.47
CA ARG A 44 1.35 -6.25 -2.48
C ARG A 44 0.65 -4.98 -2.99
N MET A 45 1.35 -4.12 -3.77
CA MET A 45 0.75 -2.93 -4.39
C MET A 45 -0.31 -3.29 -5.41
N GLU A 46 -0.04 -4.27 -6.29
CA GLU A 46 -1.03 -4.77 -7.25
C GLU A 46 -2.29 -5.30 -6.57
N LYS A 47 -2.14 -5.85 -5.36
CA LYS A 47 -3.27 -6.33 -4.55
C LYS A 47 -3.94 -5.22 -3.72
N GLY A 48 -3.31 -4.07 -3.58
CA GLY A 48 -3.80 -2.96 -2.74
C GLY A 48 -3.51 -3.16 -1.25
N PHE A 49 -2.52 -3.95 -0.87
CA PHE A 49 -2.16 -4.14 0.53
C PHE A 49 -1.29 -2.99 1.05
N LEU A 50 -1.63 -2.51 2.25
CA LEU A 50 -0.88 -1.47 2.94
C LEU A 50 0.44 -2.00 3.51
N LEU A 51 1.47 -1.15 3.50
CA LEU A 51 2.76 -1.42 4.14
C LEU A 51 2.94 -0.51 5.35
N SER A 52 3.11 -1.13 6.53
CA SER A 52 3.40 -0.40 7.77
C SER A 52 4.68 0.43 7.66
N GLY A 53 4.64 1.66 8.15
CA GLY A 53 5.74 2.62 8.07
C GLY A 53 5.84 3.40 6.75
N GLN A 54 5.13 2.95 5.69
CA GLN A 54 5.08 3.63 4.40
C GLN A 54 3.69 4.12 4.01
N ASP A 55 2.68 3.29 4.19
CA ASP A 55 1.29 3.61 3.84
C ASP A 55 0.46 3.96 5.07
N PHE A 56 0.84 3.50 6.23
CA PHE A 56 0.29 3.91 7.52
C PHE A 56 1.35 3.79 8.61
N LEU A 57 1.15 4.51 9.71
CA LEU A 57 2.04 4.47 10.86
C LEU A 57 1.46 3.55 11.93
N TRP A 58 2.23 2.54 12.30
CA TRP A 58 1.96 1.81 13.52
C TRP A 58 2.36 2.66 14.73
N PRO A 59 1.56 2.74 15.80
CA PRO A 59 1.74 3.75 16.87
C PRO A 59 3.10 3.80 17.57
N ASN A 60 3.90 2.77 17.47
CA ASN A 60 5.19 2.64 18.16
C ASN A 60 6.39 2.50 17.21
N LEU A 61 6.22 2.74 15.92
CA LEU A 61 7.34 2.73 14.97
C LEU A 61 7.84 4.15 14.74
N ASP A 62 9.11 4.36 14.99
CA ASP A 62 9.82 5.56 14.57
C ASP A 62 10.07 5.50 13.07
N ALA A 63 9.32 6.30 12.32
CA ALA A 63 9.50 6.48 10.89
C ALA A 63 10.22 7.81 10.63
N GLU A 64 11.46 7.95 11.13
CA GLU A 64 12.24 9.18 11.00
C GLU A 64 12.53 9.53 9.53
N ASP A 65 12.62 8.53 8.66
CA ASP A 65 12.98 8.68 7.24
C ASP A 65 11.80 8.56 6.26
N SER A 66 10.56 8.73 6.71
CA SER A 66 9.42 8.68 5.81
C SER A 66 9.44 9.84 4.81
N ALA A 67 9.35 9.52 3.52
CA ALA A 67 9.19 10.52 2.45
C ALA A 67 7.80 11.22 2.48
N VAL A 68 6.91 10.76 3.32
CA VAL A 68 5.55 11.27 3.55
C VAL A 68 5.47 11.79 4.99
N ASP A 69 4.71 12.86 5.19
CA ASP A 69 4.50 13.42 6.52
C ASP A 69 3.88 12.37 7.46
N ARG A 70 4.45 12.25 8.68
CA ARG A 70 3.97 11.31 9.70
C ARG A 70 2.50 11.53 10.05
N ALA A 71 2.04 12.78 10.07
CA ALA A 71 0.64 13.11 10.33
C ALA A 71 -0.29 12.50 9.26
N LEU A 72 0.16 12.45 8.01
CA LEU A 72 -0.59 11.83 6.92
C LEU A 72 -0.71 10.31 7.08
N LEU A 73 0.24 9.66 7.73
CA LEU A 73 0.27 8.21 7.92
C LEU A 73 -0.48 7.73 9.18
N ALA A 74 -0.92 8.63 10.05
CA ALA A 74 -1.69 8.31 11.26
C ALA A 74 -3.17 8.06 10.90
N ARG A 75 -3.46 6.92 10.33
CA ARG A 75 -4.76 6.54 9.78
C ARG A 75 -5.49 5.51 10.63
N ASP A 76 -6.81 5.57 10.61
CA ASP A 76 -7.66 4.55 11.21
C ASP A 76 -8.22 3.54 10.19
N SER A 77 -9.01 2.58 10.68
CA SER A 77 -9.51 1.47 9.85
C SER A 77 -10.50 1.92 8.78
N TRP A 78 -11.20 3.02 8.96
CA TRP A 78 -12.12 3.56 7.97
C TRP A 78 -11.34 4.25 6.83
N GLU A 79 -10.36 5.07 7.19
CA GLU A 79 -9.51 5.79 6.24
C GLU A 79 -8.70 4.83 5.37
N THR A 80 -8.22 3.71 5.93
CA THR A 80 -7.47 2.67 5.18
C THR A 80 -8.35 1.85 4.24
N ASN A 81 -9.66 2.08 4.23
CA ASN A 81 -10.62 1.48 3.30
C ASN A 81 -10.54 -0.06 3.22
N ILE A 82 -10.20 -0.71 4.34
CA ILE A 82 -10.15 -2.16 4.42
C ILE A 82 -11.58 -2.71 4.33
N PRO A 83 -11.88 -3.58 3.36
CA PRO A 83 -13.25 -4.01 3.08
C PRO A 83 -13.80 -5.06 4.05
N PHE A 84 -13.04 -5.42 5.10
CA PHE A 84 -13.41 -6.45 6.07
C PHE A 84 -12.84 -6.14 7.45
N GLY A 85 -13.44 -6.75 8.48
CA GLY A 85 -12.95 -6.66 9.86
C GLY A 85 -13.38 -5.41 10.62
N LEU A 86 -14.07 -4.47 9.98
CA LEU A 86 -14.63 -3.29 10.64
C LEU A 86 -16.12 -3.49 10.89
N HIS A 87 -16.47 -3.85 12.13
CA HIS A 87 -17.85 -4.05 12.59
C HIS A 87 -18.21 -2.97 13.61
N LEU A 88 -19.01 -1.99 13.19
CA LEU A 88 -19.39 -0.84 14.03
C LEU A 88 -20.53 -1.12 15.00
N GLU A 89 -21.15 -2.29 14.92
CA GLU A 89 -22.32 -2.65 15.72
C GLU A 89 -21.99 -3.05 17.17
N HIS A 90 -20.72 -3.37 17.46
CA HIS A 90 -20.25 -3.71 18.82
C HIS A 90 -19.26 -2.68 19.35
N ASP A 91 -18.99 -2.71 20.65
CA ASP A 91 -18.01 -1.80 21.27
C ASP A 91 -16.59 -2.34 21.13
N PHE A 92 -15.64 -1.45 20.81
CA PHE A 92 -14.22 -1.73 20.75
C PHE A 92 -13.39 -0.47 21.00
N MET A 93 -12.14 -0.66 21.37
CA MET A 93 -11.20 0.46 21.60
C MET A 93 -10.98 1.23 20.28
N GLY A 94 -11.20 2.56 20.30
CA GLY A 94 -11.07 3.40 19.11
C GLY A 94 -12.33 3.57 18.28
N LYS A 95 -13.45 2.91 18.61
CA LYS A 95 -14.72 3.02 17.87
C LYS A 95 -15.14 4.47 17.60
N GLN A 96 -15.07 5.33 18.62
CA GLN A 96 -15.48 6.73 18.46
C GLN A 96 -14.65 7.48 17.41
N ARG A 97 -13.35 7.20 17.31
CA ARG A 97 -12.50 7.74 16.27
C ARG A 97 -12.95 7.29 14.87
N VAL A 98 -13.20 6.00 14.72
CA VAL A 98 -13.64 5.41 13.44
C VAL A 98 -15.00 5.96 13.02
N LEU A 99 -15.94 6.11 13.96
CA LEU A 99 -17.24 6.74 13.68
C LEU A 99 -17.07 8.18 13.21
N ASN A 100 -16.25 8.98 13.91
CA ASN A 100 -15.97 10.33 13.50
C ASN A 100 -15.35 10.41 12.09
N SER A 101 -14.43 9.52 11.77
CA SER A 101 -13.83 9.46 10.42
C SER A 101 -14.86 9.03 9.36
N SER A 102 -15.80 8.15 9.69
CA SER A 102 -16.85 7.75 8.75
C SER A 102 -17.87 8.84 8.46
N GLU A 103 -18.11 9.75 9.42
CA GLU A 103 -19.06 10.85 9.30
C GLU A 103 -18.43 12.12 8.70
N ASN A 104 -17.17 12.40 9.02
CA ASN A 104 -16.49 13.66 8.73
C ASN A 104 -15.18 13.50 7.97
N GLY A 105 -14.72 12.28 7.77
CA GLY A 105 -13.48 11.99 7.05
C GLY A 105 -13.64 12.24 5.55
N VAL A 106 -12.61 12.79 4.94
CA VAL A 106 -12.61 13.17 3.53
C VAL A 106 -11.69 12.24 2.72
N GLU A 107 -10.51 11.93 3.27
CA GLU A 107 -9.50 11.13 2.58
C GLU A 107 -9.67 9.63 2.89
N ARG A 108 -9.58 8.82 1.85
CA ARG A 108 -9.58 7.37 1.96
C ARG A 108 -8.46 6.75 1.13
N TRP A 109 -8.15 5.52 1.42
CA TRP A 109 -7.20 4.70 0.67
C TRP A 109 -7.75 4.31 -0.69
N TRP A 110 -7.04 4.70 -1.75
CA TRP A 110 -7.37 4.41 -3.13
C TRP A 110 -6.18 3.87 -3.90
N GLY A 111 -6.49 3.04 -4.90
CA GLY A 111 -5.55 2.64 -5.94
C GLY A 111 -5.76 3.47 -7.21
N ILE A 112 -4.67 3.85 -7.86
CA ILE A 112 -4.68 4.50 -9.17
C ILE A 112 -3.94 3.66 -10.20
N LYS A 113 -4.38 3.78 -11.44
CA LYS A 113 -3.75 3.17 -12.60
C LYS A 113 -3.60 4.21 -13.72
N TYR A 114 -2.42 4.31 -14.32
CA TYR A 114 -2.23 5.20 -15.45
C TYR A 114 -3.04 4.76 -16.67
N LEU A 115 -3.66 5.72 -17.33
CA LEU A 115 -4.36 5.52 -18.59
C LEU A 115 -3.41 5.58 -19.78
N GLY A 116 -2.26 6.21 -19.64
CA GLY A 116 -1.28 6.43 -20.67
C GLY A 116 0.16 6.12 -20.25
N LYS A 117 1.12 6.61 -21.03
CA LYS A 117 2.55 6.51 -20.72
C LYS A 117 3.00 7.73 -19.92
N GLY A 118 3.84 7.51 -18.94
CA GLY A 118 4.42 8.56 -18.11
C GLY A 118 5.41 7.99 -17.09
N PRO A 119 6.11 8.85 -16.33
CA PRO A 119 6.93 8.41 -15.22
C PRO A 119 6.03 7.77 -14.17
N PHE A 120 6.44 6.61 -13.65
CA PHE A 120 5.67 5.90 -12.64
C PHE A 120 5.43 6.76 -11.39
N PRO A 121 4.24 6.65 -10.76
CA PRO A 121 3.99 7.27 -9.47
C PRO A 121 5.05 6.84 -8.45
N ARG A 122 5.40 7.72 -7.54
CA ARG A 122 6.36 7.46 -6.47
C ARG A 122 5.80 7.98 -5.16
N THR A 123 6.34 7.47 -4.06
CA THR A 123 6.04 7.99 -2.73
C THR A 123 6.19 9.50 -2.69
N GLY A 124 5.15 10.19 -2.21
CA GLY A 124 5.08 11.64 -2.14
C GLY A 124 4.66 12.34 -3.44
N SER A 125 4.33 11.61 -4.51
CA SER A 125 3.67 12.20 -5.69
C SER A 125 2.30 12.76 -5.26
N LEU A 126 1.97 13.95 -5.76
CA LEU A 126 0.68 14.58 -5.47
C LEU A 126 -0.40 14.03 -6.39
N VAL A 127 -1.59 13.88 -5.84
CA VAL A 127 -2.81 13.60 -6.60
C VAL A 127 -3.59 14.90 -6.75
N LEU A 128 -3.91 15.26 -7.97
CA LEU A 128 -4.63 16.49 -8.29
C LEU A 128 -5.96 16.14 -8.97
N ASN A 129 -7.00 16.93 -8.67
CA ASN A 129 -8.27 16.86 -9.39
C ASN A 129 -8.15 17.47 -10.80
N MET A 130 -9.27 17.52 -11.54
CA MET A 130 -9.31 18.07 -12.90
C MET A 130 -9.08 19.59 -12.95
N ASP A 131 -9.24 20.29 -11.84
CA ASP A 131 -8.98 21.73 -11.69
C ASP A 131 -7.54 22.03 -11.28
N GLY A 132 -6.72 20.98 -11.04
CA GLY A 132 -5.32 21.09 -10.63
C GLY A 132 -5.12 21.30 -9.13
N GLU A 133 -6.14 21.15 -8.32
CA GLU A 133 -6.07 21.23 -6.88
C GLU A 133 -5.58 19.92 -6.28
N GLN A 134 -4.72 19.97 -5.27
CA GLN A 134 -4.25 18.79 -4.57
C GLN A 134 -5.36 18.17 -3.73
N ILE A 135 -5.69 16.91 -4.04
CA ILE A 135 -6.70 16.11 -3.35
C ILE A 135 -6.11 14.87 -2.66
N GLY A 136 -4.82 14.64 -2.78
CA GLY A 136 -4.21 13.48 -2.13
C GLY A 136 -2.71 13.35 -2.33
N VAL A 137 -2.17 12.27 -1.78
CA VAL A 137 -0.74 11.93 -1.87
C VAL A 137 -0.57 10.42 -2.06
N ILE A 138 0.31 10.04 -2.98
CA ILE A 138 0.73 8.65 -3.19
C ILE A 138 1.72 8.25 -2.11
N THR A 139 1.44 7.19 -1.40
CA THR A 139 2.34 6.61 -0.40
C THR A 139 3.21 5.50 -0.99
N SER A 140 2.68 4.74 -1.93
CA SER A 140 3.43 3.71 -2.67
C SER A 140 3.09 3.74 -4.15
N GLY A 141 4.09 3.56 -5.02
CA GLY A 141 3.86 3.56 -6.45
C GLY A 141 5.02 3.01 -7.27
N GLY A 142 4.70 2.46 -8.42
CA GLY A 142 5.67 1.83 -9.32
C GLY A 142 5.02 1.21 -10.55
N PRO A 143 5.78 0.43 -11.34
CA PRO A 143 5.22 -0.34 -12.44
C PRO A 143 4.47 -1.56 -11.94
N SER A 144 3.39 -1.92 -12.63
CA SER A 144 2.69 -3.19 -12.44
C SER A 144 3.07 -4.16 -13.56
N PRO A 145 3.83 -5.22 -13.27
CA PRO A 145 4.13 -6.28 -14.24
C PRO A 145 2.89 -6.98 -14.78
N SER A 146 1.90 -7.23 -13.93
CA SER A 146 0.64 -7.92 -14.31
C SER A 146 -0.19 -7.10 -15.31
N LEU A 147 -0.06 -5.78 -15.30
CA LEU A 147 -0.71 -4.87 -16.23
C LEU A 147 0.19 -4.44 -17.41
N GLY A 148 1.26 -5.20 -17.71
CA GLY A 148 2.17 -4.87 -18.81
C GLY A 148 3.06 -3.66 -18.54
N LYS A 149 3.49 -3.48 -17.30
CA LYS A 149 4.30 -2.35 -16.80
C LYS A 149 3.58 -1.00 -16.83
N VAL A 150 2.27 -1.01 -16.68
CA VAL A 150 1.50 0.22 -16.42
C VAL A 150 1.89 0.78 -15.04
N GLY A 151 1.94 2.10 -14.93
CA GLY A 151 2.14 2.78 -13.63
C GLY A 151 0.93 2.59 -12.73
N ILE A 152 1.16 2.13 -11.52
CA ILE A 152 0.17 2.05 -10.45
C ILE A 152 0.64 2.83 -9.24
N GLY A 153 -0.30 3.34 -8.47
CA GLY A 153 -0.03 3.98 -7.19
C GLY A 153 -1.15 3.72 -6.22
N ILE A 154 -0.85 3.77 -4.95
CA ILE A 154 -1.81 3.70 -3.87
C ILE A 154 -1.53 4.83 -2.88
N GLY A 155 -2.58 5.38 -2.30
CA GLY A 155 -2.45 6.51 -1.38
C GLY A 155 -3.79 6.99 -0.84
N TYR A 156 -3.75 8.06 -0.06
CA TYR A 156 -4.93 8.69 0.50
C TYR A 156 -5.40 9.83 -0.41
N ILE A 157 -6.64 9.75 -0.84
CA ILE A 157 -7.22 10.67 -1.81
C ILE A 157 -8.62 11.08 -1.32
N ALA A 158 -8.90 12.37 -1.38
CA ALA A 158 -10.17 12.97 -1.00
C ALA A 158 -11.12 13.07 -2.21
N ASP A 159 -12.41 13.08 -1.93
CA ASP A 159 -13.48 13.47 -2.86
C ASP A 159 -13.44 12.75 -4.22
N VAL A 160 -13.09 11.43 -4.22
CA VAL A 160 -13.09 10.61 -5.42
C VAL A 160 -13.95 9.38 -5.25
N SER A 161 -14.43 8.89 -6.38
CA SER A 161 -15.15 7.64 -6.55
C SER A 161 -14.41 6.71 -7.49
N GLU A 162 -14.78 5.42 -7.50
CA GLU A 162 -14.24 4.46 -8.44
C GLU A 162 -14.56 4.88 -9.89
N GLY A 163 -13.50 4.98 -10.69
CA GLY A 163 -13.59 5.38 -12.10
C GLY A 163 -13.32 6.84 -12.38
N ASP A 164 -13.13 7.66 -11.35
CA ASP A 164 -12.77 9.07 -11.52
C ASP A 164 -11.34 9.22 -12.06
N ASP A 165 -11.15 10.19 -12.94
CA ASP A 165 -9.85 10.56 -13.47
C ASP A 165 -9.16 11.58 -12.55
N VAL A 166 -7.85 11.37 -12.32
CA VAL A 166 -7.00 12.28 -11.54
C VAL A 166 -5.65 12.50 -12.25
N PHE A 167 -4.98 13.58 -11.92
CA PHE A 167 -3.60 13.83 -12.36
C PHE A 167 -2.60 13.48 -11.25
N ILE A 168 -1.42 12.99 -11.67
CA ILE A 168 -0.31 12.72 -10.77
C ILE A 168 0.82 13.69 -11.08
N ALA A 169 1.17 14.52 -10.11
CA ALA A 169 2.33 15.39 -10.15
C ALA A 169 3.53 14.79 -9.39
N PRO A 170 4.76 15.06 -9.85
CA PRO A 170 5.96 14.62 -9.14
C PRO A 170 6.02 15.18 -7.71
N ASN A 171 6.74 14.48 -6.82
CA ASN A 171 6.97 14.95 -5.46
C ASN A 171 7.79 16.25 -5.48
N PRO A 172 7.26 17.38 -4.99
CA PRO A 172 7.95 18.67 -5.01
C PRO A 172 9.21 18.71 -4.15
N ARG A 173 9.38 17.80 -3.19
CA ARG A 173 10.57 17.71 -2.32
C ARG A 173 11.79 17.02 -2.99
N LYS A 174 11.64 16.51 -4.21
CA LYS A 174 12.69 15.78 -4.95
C LYS A 174 13.10 16.48 -6.26
N GLN A 175 12.76 17.76 -6.40
CA GLN A 175 13.21 18.60 -7.51
C GLN A 175 14.48 19.35 -7.17
#